data_d1541a3a9a6847c79306cc846db4ea2d
#
_entry.id   d1541a3a9a6847c79306cc846db4ea2d
#
_cell.length_a   1.000
_cell.length_b   1.000
_cell.length_c   1.000
_cell.angle_alpha   90.00
_cell.angle_beta   90.00
_cell.angle_gamma   90.00
#
_symmetry.space_group_name_H-M   'P 1'
#
loop_
_entity.id
_entity.type
_entity.pdbx_description
1 polymer ?
#
loop_
_entity_poly.entity_id
_entity_poly.type
_entity_poly.pdbx_seq_one_letter_code
_entity_poly.pdbx_strand_id
1 'polypeptide(L)'
;MNALWSSISENMQFVLLCLGVTATTVLLAWGSEKLVMKRRHRLNTAHTITTVGMMAAISGVLMVIELPLFFAPPFYKLDFSELPVLICAFSLGPVAGVTCEFLKVLIHLLLKGTSTAFVGDLANFLVGCSFVLPASILY
;
A
#
# COMPACT_ATOMS: atom_id res chain seq x y z
N MET A 1 -27.86 -0.31 -9.52
CA MET A 1 -27.73 -0.11 -8.06
C MET A 1 -27.91 -1.43 -7.29
N ASN A 2 -28.89 -2.25 -7.64
CA ASN A 2 -29.15 -3.53 -6.93
C ASN A 2 -28.04 -4.61 -7.10
N ALA A 3 -27.33 -4.61 -8.22
CA ALA A 3 -26.24 -5.56 -8.46
C ALA A 3 -24.98 -5.25 -7.59
N LEU A 4 -24.73 -4.00 -7.26
CA LEU A 4 -23.64 -3.62 -6.36
C LEU A 4 -23.96 -4.01 -4.92
N TRP A 5 -25.20 -3.84 -4.49
CA TRP A 5 -25.63 -4.22 -3.14
C TRP A 5 -25.59 -5.74 -2.93
N SER A 6 -25.99 -6.55 -3.91
CA SER A 6 -25.91 -7.99 -3.81
C SER A 6 -24.46 -8.49 -3.77
N SER A 7 -23.56 -7.92 -4.59
CA SER A 7 -22.13 -8.26 -4.55
C SER A 7 -21.46 -7.87 -3.23
N ILE A 8 -21.88 -6.75 -2.64
CA ILE A 8 -21.36 -6.31 -1.32
C ILE A 8 -21.88 -7.22 -0.21
N SER A 9 -23.13 -7.66 -0.26
CA SER A 9 -23.70 -8.52 0.79
C SER A 9 -23.14 -9.94 0.76
N GLU A 10 -22.88 -10.51 -0.42
CA GLU A 10 -22.22 -11.82 -0.56
C GLU A 10 -20.75 -11.79 -0.15
N ASN A 11 -20.06 -10.67 -0.36
CA ASN A 11 -18.66 -10.50 0.01
C ASN A 11 -18.46 -9.76 1.36
N MET A 12 -19.52 -9.57 2.15
CA MET A 12 -19.45 -8.82 3.41
C MET A 12 -18.44 -9.43 4.40
N GLN A 13 -18.33 -10.74 4.46
CA GLN A 13 -17.32 -11.43 5.26
C GLN A 13 -15.90 -11.12 4.76
N PHE A 14 -15.72 -11.08 3.45
CA PHE A 14 -14.42 -10.76 2.84
C PHE A 14 -14.03 -9.28 3.08
N VAL A 15 -14.96 -8.37 2.93
CA VAL A 15 -14.76 -6.93 3.21
C VAL A 15 -14.43 -6.69 4.69
N LEU A 16 -15.14 -7.35 5.60
CA LEU A 16 -14.86 -7.28 7.04
C LEU A 16 -13.49 -7.84 7.39
N LEU A 17 -13.10 -8.94 6.77
CA LEU A 17 -11.79 -9.56 6.93
C LEU A 17 -10.68 -8.64 6.42
N CYS A 18 -10.86 -8.02 5.25
CA CYS A 18 -9.94 -7.05 4.70
C CYS A 18 -9.81 -5.80 5.58
N LEU A 19 -10.92 -5.27 6.09
CA LEU A 19 -10.92 -4.14 7.04
C LEU A 19 -10.23 -4.51 8.35
N GLY A 20 -10.45 -5.72 8.87
CA GLY A 20 -9.78 -6.22 10.06
C GLY A 20 -8.26 -6.32 9.87
N VAL A 21 -7.82 -6.86 8.74
CA VAL A 21 -6.39 -6.98 8.43
C VAL A 21 -5.74 -5.62 8.17
N THR A 22 -6.42 -4.69 7.47
CA THR A 22 -5.90 -3.31 7.31
C THR A 22 -5.79 -2.59 8.65
N ALA A 23 -6.76 -2.72 9.53
CA ALA A 23 -6.70 -2.15 10.87
C ALA A 23 -5.55 -2.73 11.68
N THR A 24 -5.33 -4.05 11.62
CA THR A 24 -4.20 -4.70 12.32
C THR A 24 -2.85 -4.30 11.76
N THR A 25 -2.70 -4.16 10.44
CA THR A 25 -1.44 -3.69 9.83
C THR A 25 -1.13 -2.25 10.20
N VAL A 26 -2.12 -1.36 10.23
CA VAL A 26 -1.95 0.04 10.67
C VAL A 26 -1.59 0.11 12.15
N LEU A 27 -2.22 -0.71 13.00
CA LEU A 27 -1.90 -0.77 14.44
C LEU A 27 -0.49 -1.32 14.68
N LEU A 28 -0.06 -2.32 13.92
CA LEU A 28 1.30 -2.86 13.99
C LEU A 28 2.33 -1.81 13.52
N ALA A 29 2.04 -1.07 12.45
CA ALA A 29 2.88 0.03 12.00
C ALA A 29 3.03 1.10 13.08
N TRP A 30 1.94 1.49 13.71
CA TRP A 30 1.93 2.49 14.79
C TRP A 30 2.64 2.01 16.06
N GLY A 31 2.49 0.72 16.40
CA GLY A 31 3.20 0.08 17.51
C GLY A 31 4.70 -0.01 17.27
N SER A 32 5.11 -0.38 16.06
CA SER A 32 6.52 -0.49 15.67
C SER A 32 7.21 0.88 15.61
N GLU A 33 6.48 1.94 15.22
CA GLU A 33 7.03 3.30 15.22
C GLU A 33 7.40 3.78 16.62
N LYS A 34 6.61 3.45 17.65
CA LYS A 34 6.95 3.77 19.04
C LYS A 34 8.26 3.12 19.50
N LEU A 35 8.57 1.93 18.99
CA LEU A 35 9.79 1.18 19.28
C LEU A 35 11.00 1.72 18.50
N VAL A 36 10.80 2.07 17.24
CA VAL A 36 11.87 2.51 16.31
C VAL A 36 12.17 4.00 16.47
N MET A 37 11.16 4.85 16.71
CA MET A 37 11.34 6.31 16.84
C MET A 37 12.15 6.76 18.06
N LYS A 38 12.38 5.88 19.04
CA LYS A 38 13.29 6.18 20.15
C LYS A 38 14.76 6.39 19.69
N ARG A 39 15.06 6.05 18.43
CA ARG A 39 16.41 6.11 17.82
C ARG A 39 16.56 7.12 16.68
N ARG A 40 15.50 7.67 16.12
CA ARG A 40 15.62 8.60 14.98
C ARG A 40 15.43 10.06 15.38
N HIS A 41 16.46 10.84 15.07
CA HIS A 41 16.47 12.30 15.05
C HIS A 41 15.19 12.84 14.36
N ARG A 42 14.57 13.89 14.90
CA ARG A 42 13.42 14.60 14.32
C ARG A 42 13.72 15.00 12.86
N LEU A 43 13.24 14.22 11.93
CA LEU A 43 13.17 14.65 10.53
C LEU A 43 12.14 15.79 10.46
N ASN A 44 12.49 16.87 9.77
CA ASN A 44 11.56 17.98 9.53
C ASN A 44 10.28 17.43 8.89
N THR A 45 9.13 17.68 9.50
CA THR A 45 7.81 17.19 9.05
C THR A 45 7.56 17.54 7.57
N ALA A 46 7.97 18.74 7.12
CA ALA A 46 7.84 19.15 5.74
C ALA A 46 8.64 18.24 4.78
N HIS A 47 9.88 17.90 5.12
CA HIS A 47 10.72 16.99 4.32
C HIS A 47 10.10 15.59 4.23
N THR A 48 9.58 15.08 5.33
CA THR A 48 8.92 13.77 5.37
C THR A 48 7.70 13.74 4.46
N ILE A 49 6.82 14.74 4.56
CA ILE A 49 5.60 14.82 3.72
C ILE A 49 5.95 14.90 2.24
N THR A 50 6.93 15.73 1.88
CA THR A 50 7.37 15.90 0.50
C THR A 50 7.95 14.61 -0.07
N THR A 51 8.80 13.92 0.69
CA THR A 51 9.43 12.66 0.26
C THR A 51 8.38 11.55 0.10
N VAL A 52 7.46 11.40 1.07
CA VAL A 52 6.35 10.43 0.96
C VAL A 52 5.49 10.73 -0.27
N GLY A 53 5.14 12.00 -0.50
CA GLY A 53 4.35 12.39 -1.66
C GLY A 53 5.05 12.08 -2.99
N MET A 54 6.34 12.38 -3.11
CA MET A 54 7.11 12.07 -4.33
C MET A 54 7.22 10.57 -4.57
N MET A 55 7.55 9.79 -3.52
CA MET A 55 7.68 8.33 -3.65
C MET A 55 6.33 7.67 -3.95
N ALA A 56 5.24 8.14 -3.35
CA ALA A 56 3.89 7.66 -3.66
C ALA A 56 3.48 7.98 -5.10
N ALA A 57 3.81 9.15 -5.62
CA ALA A 57 3.53 9.53 -7.01
C ALA A 57 4.29 8.63 -7.99
N ILE A 58 5.59 8.41 -7.77
CA ILE A 58 6.40 7.51 -8.60
C ILE A 58 5.85 6.09 -8.54
N SER A 59 5.53 5.61 -7.35
CA SER A 59 4.97 4.27 -7.13
C SER A 59 3.61 4.12 -7.83
N GLY A 60 2.72 5.11 -7.72
CA GLY A 60 1.43 5.11 -8.39
C GLY A 60 1.55 5.08 -9.92
N VAL A 61 2.48 5.83 -10.50
CA VAL A 61 2.76 5.80 -11.94
C VAL A 61 3.31 4.43 -12.36
N LEU A 62 4.24 3.86 -11.60
CA LEU A 62 4.79 2.52 -11.88
C LEU A 62 3.71 1.43 -11.81
N MET A 63 2.77 1.54 -10.90
CA MET A 63 1.64 0.63 -10.80
C MET A 63 0.72 0.70 -12.02
N VAL A 64 0.58 1.85 -12.66
CA VAL A 64 -0.18 2.01 -13.91
C VAL A 64 0.57 1.39 -15.11
N ILE A 65 1.91 1.45 -15.08
CA ILE A 65 2.79 0.84 -16.10
C ILE A 65 2.97 -0.64 -15.76
N GLU A 66 1.92 -1.43 -15.93
CA GLU A 66 1.98 -2.88 -15.78
C GLU A 66 2.82 -3.49 -16.91
N LEU A 67 3.93 -4.14 -16.59
CA LEU A 67 4.73 -4.85 -17.57
C LEU A 67 4.21 -6.28 -17.73
N PRO A 68 3.65 -6.64 -18.90
CA PRO A 68 3.27 -8.03 -19.15
C PRO A 68 4.53 -8.89 -19.23
N LEU A 69 4.63 -9.88 -18.37
CA LEU A 69 5.73 -10.87 -18.42
C LEU A 69 5.53 -11.82 -19.59
N PHE A 70 6.46 -11.79 -20.54
CA PHE A 70 6.45 -12.62 -21.75
C PHE A 70 6.48 -14.13 -21.48
N PHE A 71 6.96 -14.54 -20.29
CA PHE A 71 7.12 -15.95 -19.92
C PHE A 71 6.05 -16.47 -18.95
N ALA A 72 5.17 -15.60 -18.49
CA ALA A 72 4.18 -15.94 -17.49
C ALA A 72 2.76 -15.90 -18.07
N PRO A 73 1.79 -16.61 -17.47
CA PRO A 73 0.39 -16.52 -17.84
C PRO A 73 -0.10 -15.06 -17.85
N PRO A 74 -1.08 -14.70 -18.67
CA PRO A 74 -1.53 -13.32 -18.88
C PRO A 74 -2.12 -12.64 -17.63
N PHE A 75 -2.32 -13.38 -16.55
CA PHE A 75 -2.76 -12.84 -15.26
C PHE A 75 -1.59 -12.47 -14.33
N TYR A 76 -0.33 -12.78 -14.70
CA TYR A 76 0.85 -12.45 -13.90
C TYR A 76 1.50 -11.19 -14.46
N LYS A 77 1.40 -10.10 -13.70
CA LYS A 77 1.99 -8.80 -14.05
C LYS A 77 3.09 -8.47 -13.06
N LEU A 78 4.24 -8.05 -13.56
CA LEU A 78 5.33 -7.60 -12.71
C LEU A 78 5.09 -6.13 -12.34
N ASP A 79 4.97 -5.88 -11.06
CA ASP A 79 4.75 -4.55 -10.51
C ASP A 79 5.99 -4.09 -9.72
N PHE A 80 6.67 -3.08 -10.25
CA PHE A 80 7.82 -2.44 -9.59
C PHE A 80 7.40 -1.32 -8.63
N SER A 81 6.12 -1.09 -8.43
CA SER A 81 5.62 0.00 -7.58
C SER A 81 5.99 -0.16 -6.11
N GLU A 82 6.32 -1.38 -5.67
CA GLU A 82 6.76 -1.66 -4.30
C GLU A 82 8.16 -1.11 -3.99
N LEU A 83 9.03 -0.93 -5.02
CA LEU A 83 10.40 -0.45 -4.80
C LEU A 83 10.45 0.96 -4.20
N PRO A 84 9.76 1.98 -4.73
CA PRO A 84 9.73 3.30 -4.11
C PRO A 84 9.12 3.28 -2.70
N VAL A 85 8.12 2.44 -2.46
CA VAL A 85 7.50 2.28 -1.14
C VAL A 85 8.49 1.73 -0.12
N LEU A 86 9.26 0.70 -0.49
CA LEU A 86 10.33 0.15 0.36
C LEU A 86 11.41 1.17 0.67
N ILE A 87 11.86 1.94 -0.33
CA ILE A 87 12.84 3.01 -0.13
C ILE A 87 12.30 4.06 0.84
N CYS A 88 11.01 4.42 0.70
CA CYS A 88 10.34 5.33 1.62
C CYS A 88 10.30 4.76 3.04
N ALA A 89 9.94 3.48 3.19
CA ALA A 89 9.86 2.80 4.48
C ALA A 89 11.22 2.70 5.17
N PHE A 90 12.30 2.42 4.43
CA PHE A 90 13.66 2.34 4.97
C PHE A 90 14.22 3.70 5.37
N SER A 91 13.92 4.75 4.60
CA SER A 91 14.44 6.10 4.87
C SER A 91 13.67 6.83 5.96
N LEU A 92 12.35 6.71 6.02
CA LEU A 92 11.48 7.49 6.89
C LEU A 92 10.80 6.67 8.00
N GLY A 93 10.80 5.35 7.88
CA GLY A 93 10.21 4.42 8.84
C GLY A 93 8.93 3.74 8.37
N PRO A 94 8.41 2.77 9.18
CA PRO A 94 7.30 1.92 8.78
C PRO A 94 6.00 2.67 8.53
N VAL A 95 5.69 3.71 9.31
CA VAL A 95 4.47 4.51 9.12
C VAL A 95 4.52 5.30 7.81
N ALA A 96 5.68 5.86 7.44
CA ALA A 96 5.85 6.53 6.17
C ALA A 96 5.68 5.54 4.99
N GLY A 97 6.18 4.31 5.14
CA GLY A 97 5.97 3.24 4.15
C GLY A 97 4.50 2.90 3.95
N VAL A 98 3.75 2.68 5.04
CA VAL A 98 2.30 2.38 4.97
C VAL A 98 1.52 3.56 4.39
N THR A 99 1.88 4.80 4.75
CA THR A 99 1.25 6.00 4.18
C THR A 99 1.54 6.12 2.68
N CYS A 100 2.77 5.82 2.26
CA CYS A 100 3.16 5.80 0.86
C CYS A 100 2.37 4.73 0.07
N GLU A 101 2.21 3.53 0.65
CA GLU A 101 1.41 2.45 0.07
C GLU A 101 -0.06 2.83 -0.08
N PHE A 102 -0.64 3.47 0.92
CA PHE A 102 -2.00 3.98 0.85
C PHE A 102 -2.19 5.02 -0.25
N LEU A 103 -1.27 5.99 -0.35
CA LEU A 103 -1.30 7.01 -1.39
C LEU A 103 -1.10 6.41 -2.79
N LYS A 104 -0.23 5.41 -2.94
CA LYS A 104 -0.03 4.66 -4.19
C LYS A 104 -1.35 4.08 -4.70
N VAL A 105 -2.05 3.33 -3.83
CA VAL A 105 -3.34 2.71 -4.17
C VAL A 105 -4.40 3.77 -4.49
N LEU A 106 -4.42 4.87 -3.75
CA LEU A 106 -5.34 5.98 -4.01
C LEU A 106 -5.09 6.63 -5.39
N ILE A 107 -3.83 6.84 -5.76
CA ILE A 107 -3.44 7.37 -7.07
C ILE A 107 -3.85 6.40 -8.19
N HIS A 108 -3.59 5.11 -8.01
CA HIS A 108 -4.00 4.09 -8.97
C HIS A 108 -5.51 4.08 -9.19
N LEU A 109 -6.27 4.17 -8.10
CA LEU A 109 -7.74 4.24 -8.13
C LEU A 109 -8.26 5.45 -8.89
N LEU A 110 -7.62 6.61 -8.72
CA LEU A 110 -7.99 7.84 -9.42
C LEU A 110 -7.65 7.80 -10.90
N LEU A 111 -6.54 7.16 -11.28
CA LEU A 111 -6.06 7.12 -12.67
C LEU A 111 -6.75 6.03 -13.50
N LYS A 112 -6.93 4.86 -12.96
CA LYS A 112 -7.41 3.67 -13.69
C LYS A 112 -8.83 3.28 -13.34
N GLY A 113 -9.36 3.79 -12.22
CA GLY A 113 -10.65 3.37 -11.67
C GLY A 113 -10.59 1.94 -11.11
N THR A 114 -11.70 1.46 -10.58
CA THR A 114 -11.78 0.09 -10.07
C THR A 114 -12.40 -0.84 -11.10
N SER A 115 -11.70 -1.90 -11.49
CA SER A 115 -12.26 -2.99 -12.29
C SER A 115 -12.94 -4.07 -11.43
N THR A 116 -12.63 -4.12 -10.13
CA THR A 116 -13.02 -5.21 -9.20
C THR A 116 -13.72 -4.71 -7.94
N ALA A 117 -14.53 -3.63 -8.04
CA ALA A 117 -15.27 -3.06 -6.90
C ALA A 117 -14.41 -2.87 -5.61
N PHE A 118 -13.22 -2.28 -5.74
CA PHE A 118 -12.26 -2.01 -4.66
C PHE A 118 -11.57 -3.24 -4.03
N VAL A 119 -12.00 -4.46 -4.34
CA VAL A 119 -11.44 -5.68 -3.71
C VAL A 119 -10.00 -5.93 -4.14
N GLY A 120 -9.68 -5.74 -5.42
CA GLY A 120 -8.32 -5.90 -5.95
C GLY A 120 -7.35 -4.87 -5.38
N ASP A 121 -7.77 -3.61 -5.31
CA ASP A 121 -6.94 -2.52 -4.79
C ASP A 121 -6.69 -2.68 -3.28
N LEU A 122 -7.71 -3.14 -2.54
CA LEU A 122 -7.58 -3.43 -1.12
C LEU A 122 -6.66 -4.63 -0.86
N ALA A 123 -6.77 -5.69 -1.67
CA ALA A 123 -5.88 -6.84 -1.59
C ALA A 123 -4.43 -6.45 -1.89
N ASN A 124 -4.20 -5.60 -2.88
CA ASN A 124 -2.87 -5.07 -3.21
C ASN A 124 -2.28 -4.25 -2.05
N PHE A 125 -3.09 -3.37 -1.45
CA PHE A 125 -2.68 -2.63 -0.25
C PHE A 125 -2.27 -3.56 0.90
N LEU A 126 -3.03 -4.63 1.15
CA LEU A 126 -2.73 -5.59 2.21
C LEU A 126 -1.43 -6.36 1.96
N VAL A 127 -1.23 -6.82 0.73
CA VAL A 127 -0.01 -7.52 0.32
C VAL A 127 1.19 -6.58 0.43
N GLY A 128 1.08 -5.35 -0.07
CA GLY A 128 2.12 -4.33 0.04
C GLY A 128 2.48 -4.02 1.49
N CYS A 129 1.50 -3.77 2.34
CA CYS A 129 1.74 -3.53 3.78
C CYS A 129 2.37 -4.74 4.47
N SER A 130 1.94 -5.97 4.15
CA SER A 130 2.51 -7.19 4.71
C SER A 130 3.96 -7.41 4.32
N PHE A 131 4.39 -6.86 3.20
CA PHE A 131 5.76 -6.92 2.72
C PHE A 131 6.62 -5.78 3.29
N VAL A 132 6.10 -4.56 3.27
CA VAL A 132 6.80 -3.34 3.68
C VAL A 132 7.04 -3.28 5.19
N LEU A 133 6.06 -3.72 6.01
CA LEU A 133 6.16 -3.67 7.47
C LEU A 133 7.31 -4.51 8.02
N PRO A 134 7.40 -5.84 7.75
CA PRO A 134 8.50 -6.63 8.29
C PRO A 134 9.85 -6.18 7.75
N ALA A 135 9.93 -5.76 6.48
CA ALA A 135 11.14 -5.24 5.89
C ALA A 135 11.65 -3.98 6.60
N SER A 136 10.75 -3.03 6.91
CA SER A 136 11.10 -1.78 7.59
C SER A 136 11.40 -1.93 9.08
N ILE A 137 10.88 -2.97 9.74
CA ILE A 137 11.17 -3.28 11.14
C ILE A 137 12.52 -3.96 11.29
N LEU A 138 12.89 -4.81 10.33
CA LEU A 138 14.16 -5.54 10.34
C LEU A 138 15.36 -4.67 9.96
N TYR A 139 15.14 -3.60 9.21
CA TYR A 139 16.17 -2.66 8.78
C TYR A 139 16.46 -1.61 9.86
#